data_7d09f3c5ea7f95bd760e17ea2b201b35
#
_entry.id   7d09f3c5ea7f95bd760e17ea2b201b35
#
_cell.length_a   1.000
_cell.length_b   1.000
_cell.length_c   1.000
_cell.angle_alpha   90.00
_cell.angle_beta   90.00
_cell.angle_gamma   90.00
#
_symmetry.space_group_name_H-M   'P 1'
#
loop_
_entity.id
_entity.type
_entity.pdbx_description
1 polymer ?
#
loop_
_entity_poly.entity_id
_entity_poly.type
_entity_poly.pdbx_seq_one_letter_code
_entity_poly.pdbx_strand_id
1 'polypeptide(L)'
;MSLRLSDRCRRAQFAAIVAVCTTLALPHRGDEPLSAAAPPAAIVTSDGLETLEVRPSFFVIAGAGANVGVQVGDDGVVVVDAGSAASAPALLAAIKRISSKPVRYVIDTGPDADHVGGNELLSKAGEQLFGGSSIGGGAPNAADSVAPIVSAEGVLRHMATFPAAAWPTEVFHYSRKYMYLNGEAIEVLHQPAAHTDSDVFAFFRRSDVVVAGDVLDTRQFPVIDVERGGSIQGEIAALGRLVDLAVPSVPVVTREAGTIVVPGHGRLCDQYDVVEYRDMVTIIRDRVRDLIKAGRSLTEVKAAQPAKGYVGRYGNQVGPWTTDRFIEAIYRSLAREKS
;
A
#
# COMPACT_ATOMS: atom_id res chain seq x y z
N MET A 1 58.11 -56.84 29.19
CA MET A 1 58.49 -57.28 30.54
C MET A 1 57.26 -57.33 31.37
N SER A 2 56.82 -58.48 31.61
CA SER A 2 55.82 -59.10 32.38
C SER A 2 55.76 -58.56 33.83
N LEU A 3 54.57 -58.40 34.39
CA LEU A 3 54.23 -59.05 35.66
C LEU A 3 52.76 -58.83 36.02
N ARG A 4 52.24 -59.98 36.38
CA ARG A 4 50.86 -60.32 36.71
C ARG A 4 50.49 -60.05 38.18
N LEU A 5 49.15 -60.22 38.38
CA LEU A 5 48.43 -60.74 39.58
C LEU A 5 48.30 -59.68 40.74
N SER A 6 47.19 -59.68 41.48
CA SER A 6 46.28 -60.72 41.92
C SER A 6 44.97 -60.19 42.50
N ASP A 7 43.96 -61.02 42.38
CA ASP A 7 42.67 -61.04 43.09
C ASP A 7 42.75 -60.78 44.60
N ARG A 8 41.76 -60.09 45.14
CA ARG A 8 41.02 -60.56 46.33
C ARG A 8 39.70 -59.82 46.55
N CYS A 9 38.71 -60.64 46.51
CA CYS A 9 37.35 -60.52 46.97
C CYS A 9 37.21 -59.74 48.30
N ARG A 10 36.25 -58.81 48.39
CA ARG A 10 35.42 -58.64 49.58
C ARG A 10 34.02 -58.15 49.20
N ARG A 11 33.07 -59.01 49.59
CA ARG A 11 31.65 -58.72 49.60
C ARG A 11 31.36 -57.63 50.61
N ALA A 12 30.58 -56.63 50.21
CA ALA A 12 29.91 -55.72 51.12
C ALA A 12 28.49 -55.45 50.61
N GLN A 13 27.59 -55.65 51.51
CA GLN A 13 26.14 -55.76 51.40
C GLN A 13 25.51 -54.50 50.76
N PHE A 14 24.61 -54.72 49.81
CA PHE A 14 23.69 -53.69 49.30
C PHE A 14 22.54 -53.53 50.29
N ALA A 15 22.48 -52.38 50.94
CA ALA A 15 21.26 -51.89 51.59
C ALA A 15 20.47 -51.13 50.53
N ALA A 16 19.31 -51.66 50.18
CA ALA A 16 18.36 -51.02 49.25
C ALA A 16 17.69 -49.83 49.95
N ILE A 17 18.01 -48.62 49.55
CA ILE A 17 17.24 -47.44 49.89
C ILE A 17 16.19 -47.25 48.77
N VAL A 18 14.93 -47.56 49.08
CA VAL A 18 13.78 -47.25 48.25
C VAL A 18 13.50 -45.75 48.43
N ALA A 19 13.96 -44.94 47.50
CA ALA A 19 13.55 -43.56 47.39
C ALA A 19 12.16 -43.50 46.73
N VAL A 20 11.16 -43.16 47.52
CA VAL A 20 9.81 -42.84 47.01
C VAL A 20 9.90 -41.45 46.36
N CYS A 21 10.04 -41.43 45.04
CA CYS A 21 9.83 -40.21 44.21
C CYS A 21 8.34 -39.90 44.15
N THR A 22 7.83 -39.05 44.99
CA THR A 22 6.53 -38.40 44.79
C THR A 22 6.70 -37.39 43.64
N THR A 23 6.27 -37.79 42.46
CA THR A 23 6.11 -36.86 41.32
C THR A 23 4.94 -35.91 41.62
N LEU A 24 5.26 -34.70 42.00
CA LEU A 24 4.31 -33.60 41.94
C LEU A 24 4.00 -33.37 40.45
N ALA A 25 2.87 -33.82 39.99
CA ALA A 25 2.32 -33.45 38.69
C ALA A 25 1.92 -31.98 38.78
N LEU A 26 2.76 -31.10 38.22
CA LEU A 26 2.35 -29.73 37.90
C LEU A 26 1.25 -29.83 36.85
N PRO A 27 0.13 -29.07 36.98
CA PRO A 27 -0.87 -29.06 35.96
C PRO A 27 -0.25 -28.53 34.65
N HIS A 28 -0.23 -29.40 33.67
CA HIS A 28 0.08 -29.05 32.29
C HIS A 28 -0.97 -27.99 31.88
N ARG A 29 -0.57 -26.71 31.80
CA ARG A 29 -1.39 -25.74 31.09
C ARG A 29 -1.42 -26.23 29.66
N GLY A 30 -2.62 -26.70 29.26
CA GLY A 30 -2.87 -27.12 27.92
C GLY A 30 -2.36 -26.06 26.95
N ASP A 31 -1.58 -26.49 25.98
CA ASP A 31 -1.30 -25.72 24.78
C ASP A 31 -2.65 -25.41 24.12
N GLU A 32 -3.24 -24.28 24.45
CA GLU A 32 -4.28 -23.71 23.59
C GLU A 32 -3.58 -23.49 22.25
N PRO A 33 -4.09 -24.08 21.16
CA PRO A 33 -3.57 -23.78 19.83
C PRO A 33 -3.66 -22.26 19.68
N LEU A 34 -2.54 -21.62 19.35
CA LEU A 34 -2.49 -20.21 18.95
C LEU A 34 -3.57 -20.04 17.87
N SER A 35 -4.72 -19.51 18.29
CA SER A 35 -5.79 -19.15 17.37
C SER A 35 -5.18 -18.13 16.42
N ALA A 36 -5.00 -18.53 15.16
CA ALA A 36 -4.74 -17.56 14.11
C ALA A 36 -5.84 -16.50 14.25
N ALA A 37 -5.45 -15.24 14.47
CA ALA A 37 -6.40 -14.16 14.56
C ALA A 37 -7.30 -14.23 13.33
N ALA A 38 -8.62 -14.34 13.54
CA ALA A 38 -9.56 -14.33 12.44
C ALA A 38 -9.32 -13.06 11.62
N PRO A 39 -9.39 -13.12 10.28
CA PRO A 39 -9.25 -11.93 9.47
C PRO A 39 -10.27 -10.90 9.96
N PRO A 40 -9.90 -9.61 10.01
CA PRO A 40 -10.81 -8.56 10.48
C PRO A 40 -12.11 -8.62 9.67
N ALA A 41 -13.24 -8.49 10.36
CA ALA A 41 -14.54 -8.57 9.70
C ALA A 41 -14.76 -7.34 8.82
N ALA A 42 -14.92 -7.53 7.52
CA ALA A 42 -15.31 -6.46 6.62
C ALA A 42 -16.74 -5.99 6.95
N ILE A 43 -16.92 -4.67 7.08
CA ILE A 43 -18.23 -4.06 7.26
C ILE A 43 -18.70 -3.52 5.90
N VAL A 44 -19.64 -4.23 5.26
CA VAL A 44 -20.26 -3.76 4.03
C VAL A 44 -21.32 -2.71 4.38
N THR A 45 -21.28 -1.56 3.71
CA THR A 45 -22.29 -0.50 3.88
C THR A 45 -23.43 -0.68 2.88
N SER A 46 -24.57 0.00 3.14
CA SER A 46 -25.73 0.00 2.21
C SER A 46 -25.42 0.60 0.84
N ASP A 47 -24.32 1.36 0.74
CA ASP A 47 -23.90 2.09 -0.47
C ASP A 47 -22.87 1.30 -1.28
N GLY A 48 -22.66 0.02 -0.97
CA GLY A 48 -21.71 -0.85 -1.66
C GLY A 48 -20.25 -0.64 -1.28
N LEU A 49 -19.95 0.19 -0.28
CA LEU A 49 -18.61 0.34 0.26
C LEU A 49 -18.29 -0.76 1.26
N GLU A 50 -17.08 -1.28 1.20
CA GLU A 50 -16.55 -2.24 2.15
C GLU A 50 -15.49 -1.57 3.02
N THR A 51 -15.63 -1.64 4.34
CA THR A 51 -14.70 -1.08 5.31
C THR A 51 -14.01 -2.20 6.07
N LEU A 52 -12.69 -2.20 6.09
CA LEU A 52 -11.85 -3.20 6.73
C LEU A 52 -10.85 -2.52 7.67
N GLU A 53 -10.83 -2.88 8.95
CA GLU A 53 -9.74 -2.50 9.85
C GLU A 53 -8.55 -3.43 9.58
N VAL A 54 -7.46 -2.87 9.03
CA VAL A 54 -6.27 -3.65 8.62
C VAL A 54 -5.17 -3.61 9.68
N ARG A 55 -5.16 -2.56 10.51
CA ARG A 55 -4.29 -2.40 11.68
C ARG A 55 -5.07 -1.63 12.74
N PRO A 56 -4.68 -1.67 14.02
CA PRO A 56 -5.27 -0.80 15.03
C PRO A 56 -5.24 0.65 14.56
N SER A 57 -6.42 1.29 14.49
CA SER A 57 -6.59 2.67 14.04
C SER A 57 -6.30 2.95 12.55
N PHE A 58 -6.12 1.91 11.72
CA PHE A 58 -5.96 2.06 10.27
C PHE A 58 -6.98 1.20 9.53
N PHE A 59 -7.77 1.84 8.67
CA PHE A 59 -8.85 1.22 7.91
C PHE A 59 -8.61 1.40 6.40
N VAL A 60 -9.15 0.48 5.62
CA VAL A 60 -9.24 0.59 4.16
C VAL A 60 -10.70 0.53 3.77
N ILE A 61 -11.14 1.48 2.95
CA ILE A 61 -12.49 1.52 2.38
C ILE A 61 -12.37 1.24 0.89
N ALA A 62 -12.98 0.14 0.44
CA ALA A 62 -13.07 -0.25 -0.96
C ALA A 62 -14.45 0.07 -1.54
N GLY A 63 -14.54 0.18 -2.89
CA GLY A 63 -15.79 0.48 -3.60
C GLY A 63 -16.03 1.96 -3.89
N ALA A 64 -15.17 2.85 -3.40
CA ALA A 64 -15.30 4.29 -3.60
C ALA A 64 -14.74 4.79 -4.97
N GLY A 65 -14.30 3.92 -5.83
CA GLY A 65 -13.49 4.17 -7.02
C GLY A 65 -12.16 3.48 -6.81
N ALA A 66 -11.16 4.18 -6.27
CA ALA A 66 -9.95 3.57 -5.74
C ALA A 66 -10.16 3.05 -4.30
N ASN A 67 -9.19 2.29 -3.78
CA ASN A 67 -9.10 1.97 -2.36
C ASN A 67 -8.68 3.22 -1.57
N VAL A 68 -9.35 3.48 -0.48
CA VAL A 68 -9.12 4.66 0.37
C VAL A 68 -8.52 4.23 1.70
N GLY A 69 -7.35 4.78 2.05
CA GLY A 69 -6.74 4.58 3.36
C GLY A 69 -7.30 5.57 4.39
N VAL A 70 -7.62 5.12 5.59
CA VAL A 70 -8.15 5.97 6.67
C VAL A 70 -7.43 5.66 7.97
N GLN A 71 -6.59 6.59 8.44
CA GLN A 71 -5.93 6.52 9.73
C GLN A 71 -6.64 7.42 10.72
N VAL A 72 -6.94 6.91 11.92
CA VAL A 72 -7.66 7.64 12.95
C VAL A 72 -6.86 7.72 14.25
N GLY A 73 -7.08 8.77 15.01
CA GLY A 73 -6.43 8.93 16.32
C GLY A 73 -6.87 10.20 17.05
N ASP A 74 -6.09 10.61 18.04
CA ASP A 74 -6.48 11.72 18.92
C ASP A 74 -6.51 13.08 18.23
N ASP A 75 -5.66 13.30 17.25
CA ASP A 75 -5.59 14.55 16.49
C ASP A 75 -6.69 14.66 15.42
N GLY A 76 -7.29 13.55 15.00
CA GLY A 76 -8.32 13.49 13.96
C GLY A 76 -8.11 12.36 12.96
N VAL A 77 -8.55 12.56 11.72
CA VAL A 77 -8.53 11.57 10.65
C VAL A 77 -7.60 12.02 9.52
N VAL A 78 -6.74 11.12 9.05
CA VAL A 78 -6.00 11.26 7.81
C VAL A 78 -6.62 10.33 6.79
N VAL A 79 -6.95 10.86 5.62
CA VAL A 79 -7.51 10.10 4.50
C VAL A 79 -6.49 10.07 3.38
N VAL A 80 -6.24 8.90 2.79
CA VAL A 80 -5.41 8.73 1.60
C VAL A 80 -6.32 8.34 0.46
N ASP A 81 -6.38 9.20 -0.54
CA ASP A 81 -7.35 9.25 -1.63
C ASP A 81 -8.78 9.58 -1.19
N ALA A 82 -9.54 10.15 -2.09
CA ALA A 82 -10.87 10.67 -1.81
C ALA A 82 -11.98 9.94 -2.58
N GLY A 83 -11.62 8.90 -3.32
CA GLY A 83 -12.56 8.18 -4.16
C GLY A 83 -13.08 9.03 -5.34
N SER A 84 -14.07 8.51 -6.04
CA SER A 84 -14.75 9.23 -7.12
C SER A 84 -15.71 10.30 -6.58
N ALA A 85 -16.01 11.32 -7.36
CA ALA A 85 -16.99 12.34 -6.99
C ALA A 85 -18.38 11.76 -6.68
N ALA A 86 -18.76 10.70 -7.38
CA ALA A 86 -20.05 10.04 -7.19
C ALA A 86 -20.13 9.28 -5.84
N SER A 87 -19.02 8.68 -5.39
CA SER A 87 -18.95 7.91 -4.15
C SER A 87 -18.61 8.77 -2.92
N ALA A 88 -18.18 10.02 -3.10
CA ALA A 88 -17.68 10.88 -2.04
C ALA A 88 -18.69 11.06 -0.85
N PRO A 89 -20.00 11.23 -1.06
CA PRO A 89 -20.95 11.31 0.07
C PRO A 89 -21.02 10.03 0.90
N ALA A 90 -21.02 8.86 0.24
CA ALA A 90 -21.01 7.56 0.90
C ALA A 90 -19.69 7.32 1.64
N LEU A 91 -18.56 7.70 1.01
CA LEU A 91 -17.23 7.62 1.61
C LEU A 91 -17.15 8.48 2.89
N LEU A 92 -17.59 9.74 2.84
CA LEU A 92 -17.63 10.62 4.02
C LEU A 92 -18.50 10.02 5.14
N ALA A 93 -19.65 9.44 4.79
CA ALA A 93 -20.50 8.75 5.76
C ALA A 93 -19.82 7.53 6.37
N ALA A 94 -19.05 6.76 5.58
CA ALA A 94 -18.26 5.63 6.07
C ALA A 94 -17.16 6.09 7.04
N ILE A 95 -16.41 7.14 6.69
CA ILE A 95 -15.37 7.73 7.55
C ILE A 95 -15.98 8.21 8.89
N LYS A 96 -17.14 8.87 8.86
CA LYS A 96 -17.83 9.32 10.08
C LYS A 96 -18.34 8.17 10.97
N ARG A 97 -18.54 6.98 10.43
CA ARG A 97 -18.84 5.79 11.24
C ARG A 97 -17.60 5.23 11.95
N ILE A 98 -16.43 5.38 11.33
CA ILE A 98 -15.14 4.97 11.92
C ILE A 98 -14.74 5.95 13.04
N SER A 99 -14.87 7.25 12.79
CA SER A 99 -14.45 8.30 13.74
C SER A 99 -15.37 9.51 13.69
N SER A 100 -15.75 10.04 14.87
CA SER A 100 -16.47 11.32 15.00
C SER A 100 -15.54 12.53 14.90
N LYS A 101 -14.22 12.32 14.86
CA LYS A 101 -13.23 13.40 14.78
C LYS A 101 -13.16 13.94 13.34
N PRO A 102 -12.74 15.22 13.16
CA PRO A 102 -12.67 15.83 11.85
C PRO A 102 -11.54 15.22 10.99
N VAL A 103 -11.74 15.25 9.68
CA VAL A 103 -10.65 15.02 8.72
C VAL A 103 -9.63 16.13 8.88
N ARG A 104 -8.35 15.78 9.03
CA ARG A 104 -7.24 16.72 9.21
C ARG A 104 -6.40 16.88 7.95
N TYR A 105 -6.30 15.82 7.16
CA TYR A 105 -5.59 15.81 5.89
C TYR A 105 -6.26 14.85 4.91
N VAL A 106 -6.25 15.23 3.65
CA VAL A 106 -6.46 14.35 2.50
C VAL A 106 -5.12 14.26 1.77
N ILE A 107 -4.65 13.06 1.47
CA ILE A 107 -3.39 12.83 0.73
C ILE A 107 -3.76 12.17 -0.59
N ASP A 108 -3.48 12.82 -1.72
CA ASP A 108 -3.74 12.25 -3.04
C ASP A 108 -2.54 11.42 -3.49
N THR A 109 -2.77 10.15 -3.85
CA THR A 109 -1.72 9.26 -4.37
C THR A 109 -1.42 9.50 -5.86
N GLY A 110 -2.37 10.06 -6.59
CA GLY A 110 -2.27 10.36 -8.02
C GLY A 110 -3.36 11.33 -8.47
N PRO A 111 -3.39 11.70 -9.75
CA PRO A 111 -4.30 12.73 -10.28
C PRO A 111 -5.63 12.17 -10.82
N ASP A 112 -5.87 10.87 -10.75
CA ASP A 112 -7.01 10.24 -11.42
C ASP A 112 -8.34 10.50 -10.69
N ALA A 113 -9.42 10.59 -11.46
CA ALA A 113 -10.71 11.06 -10.97
C ALA A 113 -11.33 10.17 -9.87
N ASP A 114 -10.95 8.92 -9.82
CA ASP A 114 -11.38 7.97 -8.80
C ASP A 114 -10.49 7.97 -7.54
N HIS A 115 -9.42 8.78 -7.54
CA HIS A 115 -8.59 9.11 -6.38
C HIS A 115 -8.93 10.49 -5.81
N VAL A 116 -9.09 11.51 -6.67
CA VAL A 116 -9.25 12.92 -6.23
C VAL A 116 -10.67 13.46 -6.32
N GLY A 117 -11.61 12.67 -6.85
CA GLY A 117 -12.96 13.14 -7.14
C GLY A 117 -13.75 13.62 -5.90
N GLY A 118 -13.46 13.07 -4.74
CA GLY A 118 -14.10 13.44 -3.46
C GLY A 118 -13.36 14.54 -2.67
N ASN A 119 -12.22 15.05 -3.15
CA ASN A 119 -11.37 16.00 -2.44
C ASN A 119 -12.14 17.20 -1.88
N GLU A 120 -12.93 17.86 -2.70
CA GLU A 120 -13.72 19.02 -2.29
C GLU A 120 -14.63 18.71 -1.09
N LEU A 121 -15.35 17.59 -1.14
CA LEU A 121 -16.29 17.22 -0.10
C LEU A 121 -15.57 16.86 1.21
N LEU A 122 -14.50 16.05 1.13
CA LEU A 122 -13.74 15.62 2.30
C LEU A 122 -12.99 16.79 2.93
N SER A 123 -12.37 17.66 2.12
CA SER A 123 -11.68 18.87 2.60
C SER A 123 -12.64 19.79 3.34
N LYS A 124 -13.80 20.11 2.74
CA LYS A 124 -14.84 20.97 3.37
C LYS A 124 -15.47 20.35 4.63
N ALA A 125 -15.52 19.05 4.73
CA ALA A 125 -16.03 18.35 5.91
C ALA A 125 -14.99 18.20 7.04
N GLY A 126 -13.75 18.62 6.78
CA GLY A 126 -12.62 18.56 7.71
C GLY A 126 -12.23 19.93 8.26
N GLU A 127 -11.17 19.93 9.04
CA GLU A 127 -10.64 21.13 9.70
C GLU A 127 -9.11 21.08 9.74
N GLN A 128 -8.43 22.21 9.58
CA GLN A 128 -7.00 22.33 9.81
C GLN A 128 -6.65 22.05 11.29
N LEU A 129 -5.54 21.36 11.54
CA LEU A 129 -5.06 21.09 12.89
C LEU A 129 -4.61 22.39 13.60
N PHE A 130 -3.97 23.27 12.85
CA PHE A 130 -3.58 24.60 13.30
C PHE A 130 -4.34 25.62 12.46
N GLY A 131 -5.44 26.16 12.99
CA GLY A 131 -6.18 27.23 12.33
C GLY A 131 -5.21 28.36 11.94
N GLY A 132 -5.25 28.77 10.66
CA GLY A 132 -4.29 29.69 10.10
C GLY A 132 -4.06 30.89 11.01
N SER A 133 -2.85 30.99 11.53
CA SER A 133 -2.37 32.20 12.18
C SER A 133 -2.27 33.26 11.08
N SER A 134 -3.33 34.03 10.87
CA SER A 134 -3.22 35.25 10.08
C SER A 134 -2.20 36.12 10.81
N ILE A 135 -1.10 36.44 10.13
CA ILE A 135 -0.08 37.41 10.55
C ILE A 135 -0.70 38.82 10.76
N GLY A 136 -2.00 38.93 10.95
CA GLY A 136 -2.76 40.16 11.12
C GLY A 136 -3.72 40.14 12.30
N GLY A 137 -3.75 39.18 13.18
CA GLY A 137 -4.53 39.21 14.43
C GLY A 137 -6.06 39.14 14.28
N GLY A 138 -6.59 38.74 13.11
CA GLY A 138 -8.00 38.43 12.93
C GLY A 138 -8.31 37.00 13.38
N ALA A 139 -9.48 36.79 13.99
CA ALA A 139 -9.98 35.44 14.24
C ALA A 139 -10.07 34.67 12.91
N PRO A 140 -9.64 33.39 12.81
CA PRO A 140 -9.79 32.61 11.58
C PRO A 140 -11.28 32.58 11.23
N ASN A 141 -11.63 32.94 9.99
CA ASN A 141 -12.98 32.71 9.49
C ASN A 141 -13.22 31.20 9.45
N ALA A 142 -14.36 30.76 9.93
CA ALA A 142 -14.75 29.34 9.87
C ALA A 142 -14.73 28.78 8.41
N ALA A 143 -14.82 29.68 7.40
CA ALA A 143 -14.69 29.32 5.98
C ALA A 143 -13.27 28.96 5.55
N ASP A 144 -12.24 29.33 6.34
CA ASP A 144 -10.82 29.06 6.03
C ASP A 144 -10.29 27.80 6.73
N SER A 145 -11.15 27.12 7.49
CA SER A 145 -10.79 25.95 8.31
C SER A 145 -11.16 24.65 7.62
N VAL A 146 -10.69 24.46 6.39
CA VAL A 146 -10.87 23.17 5.67
C VAL A 146 -9.65 22.28 5.85
N ALA A 147 -9.83 20.96 5.71
CA ALA A 147 -8.70 20.04 5.74
C ALA A 147 -7.78 20.27 4.52
N PRO A 148 -6.46 20.41 4.71
CA PRO A 148 -5.52 20.51 3.62
C PRO A 148 -5.53 19.23 2.75
N ILE A 149 -5.39 19.44 1.43
CA ILE A 149 -5.19 18.39 0.44
C ILE A 149 -3.71 18.39 0.06
N VAL A 150 -3.01 17.29 0.36
CA VAL A 150 -1.57 17.13 0.20
C VAL A 150 -1.28 16.27 -1.03
N SER A 151 -0.40 16.72 -1.93
CA SER A 151 0.03 15.92 -3.07
C SER A 151 1.43 16.30 -3.57
N ALA A 152 2.01 15.48 -4.46
CA ALA A 152 3.10 15.94 -5.31
C ALA A 152 2.62 17.05 -6.27
N GLU A 153 3.52 17.97 -6.64
CA GLU A 153 3.19 19.10 -7.53
C GLU A 153 2.57 18.66 -8.86
N GLY A 154 3.00 17.52 -9.39
CA GLY A 154 2.48 16.98 -10.65
C GLY A 154 0.97 16.73 -10.62
N VAL A 155 0.40 16.32 -9.50
CA VAL A 155 -1.05 16.13 -9.34
C VAL A 155 -1.79 17.41 -9.66
N LEU A 156 -1.37 18.53 -9.08
CA LEU A 156 -1.99 19.85 -9.35
C LEU A 156 -1.96 20.21 -10.84
N ARG A 157 -0.85 19.92 -11.54
CA ARG A 157 -0.74 20.18 -13.00
C ARG A 157 -1.76 19.40 -13.82
N HIS A 158 -2.13 18.21 -13.38
CA HIS A 158 -3.08 17.34 -14.07
C HIS A 158 -4.55 17.59 -13.70
N MET A 159 -4.81 18.46 -12.71
CA MET A 159 -6.16 18.74 -12.20
C MET A 159 -6.87 19.94 -12.85
N ALA A 160 -6.38 20.47 -13.98
CA ALA A 160 -6.95 21.66 -14.62
C ALA A 160 -8.44 21.54 -15.00
N THR A 161 -8.95 20.32 -15.20
CA THR A 161 -10.37 20.05 -15.51
C THR A 161 -11.25 19.87 -14.28
N PHE A 162 -10.66 19.82 -13.08
CA PHE A 162 -11.39 19.67 -11.83
C PHE A 162 -11.77 21.05 -11.25
N PRO A 163 -12.84 21.13 -10.44
CA PRO A 163 -13.15 22.35 -9.68
C PRO A 163 -11.97 22.76 -8.81
N ALA A 164 -11.68 24.07 -8.72
CA ALA A 164 -10.57 24.59 -7.92
C ALA A 164 -10.65 24.19 -6.43
N ALA A 165 -11.85 23.98 -5.90
CA ALA A 165 -12.06 23.51 -4.53
C ALA A 165 -11.58 22.06 -4.29
N ALA A 166 -11.34 21.29 -5.35
CA ALA A 166 -10.78 19.93 -5.28
C ALA A 166 -9.25 19.90 -5.44
N TRP A 167 -8.64 21.04 -5.75
CA TRP A 167 -7.20 21.10 -6.01
C TRP A 167 -6.40 20.94 -4.71
N PRO A 168 -5.21 20.31 -4.80
CA PRO A 168 -4.28 20.28 -3.68
C PRO A 168 -3.95 21.68 -3.15
N THR A 169 -4.05 21.83 -1.84
CA THR A 169 -3.77 23.09 -1.14
C THR A 169 -2.36 23.10 -0.54
N GLU A 170 -1.74 21.94 -0.42
CA GLU A 170 -0.39 21.74 0.08
C GLU A 170 0.41 20.81 -0.84
N VAL A 171 1.17 21.39 -1.77
CA VAL A 171 2.00 20.63 -2.71
C VAL A 171 3.46 20.58 -2.26
N PHE A 172 4.14 19.47 -2.59
CA PHE A 172 5.57 19.33 -2.34
C PHE A 172 6.32 18.97 -3.62
N HIS A 173 7.57 19.43 -3.71
CA HIS A 173 8.45 19.33 -4.89
C HIS A 173 9.62 18.36 -4.68
N TYR A 174 9.80 17.88 -3.48
CA TYR A 174 10.90 16.99 -3.11
C TYR A 174 10.53 15.51 -3.31
N SER A 175 11.51 14.65 -3.20
CA SER A 175 11.29 13.19 -3.30
C SER A 175 10.40 12.65 -2.18
N ARG A 176 10.23 13.40 -1.08
CA ARG A 176 9.38 13.02 0.05
C ARG A 176 8.94 14.21 0.89
N LYS A 177 7.80 14.04 1.54
CA LYS A 177 7.29 14.92 2.60
C LYS A 177 7.08 14.10 3.86
N TYR A 178 7.45 14.67 5.01
CA TYR A 178 7.19 14.09 6.32
C TYR A 178 6.03 14.80 6.99
N MET A 179 5.13 14.04 7.56
CA MET A 179 4.02 14.50 8.38
C MET A 179 4.03 13.72 9.69
N TYR A 180 3.50 14.29 10.77
CA TYR A 180 3.35 13.63 12.04
C TYR A 180 1.97 13.91 12.60
N LEU A 181 1.16 12.87 12.78
CA LEU A 181 -0.20 12.99 13.30
C LEU A 181 -0.59 11.71 14.06
N ASN A 182 -1.44 11.81 15.05
CA ASN A 182 -1.93 10.67 15.83
C ASN A 182 -0.81 9.82 16.46
N GLY A 183 0.33 10.42 16.81
CA GLY A 183 1.49 9.71 17.33
C GLY A 183 2.21 8.85 16.27
N GLU A 184 2.03 9.14 15.00
CA GLU A 184 2.56 8.38 13.88
C GLU A 184 3.29 9.28 12.86
N ALA A 185 4.44 8.84 12.39
CA ALA A 185 5.13 9.46 11.27
C ALA A 185 4.54 8.93 9.96
N ILE A 186 4.16 9.85 9.08
CA ILE A 186 3.63 9.57 7.74
C ILE A 186 4.66 10.09 6.73
N GLU A 187 5.17 9.21 5.89
CA GLU A 187 6.07 9.57 4.79
C GLU A 187 5.28 9.56 3.47
N VAL A 188 5.17 10.70 2.82
CA VAL A 188 4.61 10.81 1.47
C VAL A 188 5.76 10.82 0.48
N LEU A 189 5.90 9.76 -0.33
CA LEU A 189 7.07 9.44 -1.13
C LEU A 189 6.75 9.56 -2.62
N HIS A 190 7.30 10.55 -3.30
CA HIS A 190 7.09 10.76 -4.73
C HIS A 190 7.71 9.63 -5.56
N GLN A 191 6.94 9.12 -6.53
CA GLN A 191 7.31 8.09 -7.50
C GLN A 191 7.33 8.72 -8.90
N PRO A 192 8.45 9.32 -9.30
CA PRO A 192 8.52 9.99 -10.60
C PRO A 192 8.39 8.99 -11.73
N ALA A 193 7.54 9.31 -12.71
CA ALA A 193 7.36 8.56 -13.94
C ALA A 193 6.92 7.09 -13.78
N ALA A 194 6.09 6.75 -12.77
CA ALA A 194 5.51 5.42 -12.61
C ALA A 194 4.23 5.28 -13.46
N HIS A 195 3.03 5.25 -12.85
CA HIS A 195 1.77 5.38 -13.58
C HIS A 195 1.68 6.74 -14.29
N THR A 196 2.02 7.82 -13.58
CA THR A 196 2.18 9.19 -14.08
C THR A 196 3.51 9.79 -13.63
N ASP A 197 3.73 11.09 -13.83
CA ASP A 197 4.88 11.83 -13.28
C ASP A 197 4.67 12.27 -11.81
N SER A 198 3.55 11.94 -11.20
CA SER A 198 3.11 12.56 -9.94
C SER A 198 2.64 11.59 -8.86
N ASP A 199 2.80 10.29 -9.08
CA ASP A 199 2.36 9.30 -8.11
C ASP A 199 3.12 9.41 -6.79
N VAL A 200 2.46 9.06 -5.69
CA VAL A 200 3.09 9.01 -4.37
C VAL A 200 2.68 7.73 -3.62
N PHE A 201 3.56 7.29 -2.73
CA PHE A 201 3.20 6.35 -1.67
C PHE A 201 2.97 7.13 -0.38
N ALA A 202 1.93 6.76 0.38
CA ALA A 202 1.73 7.23 1.74
C ALA A 202 2.09 6.09 2.70
N PHE A 203 3.22 6.22 3.40
CA PHE A 203 3.71 5.21 4.33
C PHE A 203 3.49 5.62 5.79
N PHE A 204 2.67 4.86 6.48
CA PHE A 204 2.35 5.00 7.89
C PHE A 204 3.27 4.09 8.70
N ARG A 205 4.29 4.69 9.32
CA ARG A 205 5.43 3.98 9.91
C ARG A 205 5.06 3.11 11.12
N ARG A 206 4.17 3.57 11.97
CA ARG A 206 3.74 2.84 13.16
C ARG A 206 2.71 1.77 12.84
N SER A 207 1.74 2.11 12.00
CA SER A 207 0.72 1.18 11.53
C SER A 207 1.30 0.12 10.58
N ASP A 208 2.49 0.37 10.03
CA ASP A 208 3.15 -0.47 9.03
C ASP A 208 2.25 -0.76 7.82
N VAL A 209 1.72 0.33 7.25
CA VAL A 209 0.84 0.32 6.08
C VAL A 209 1.38 1.28 5.02
N VAL A 210 1.47 0.81 3.78
CA VAL A 210 1.79 1.64 2.61
C VAL A 210 0.57 1.70 1.69
N VAL A 211 0.05 2.90 1.43
CA VAL A 211 -0.93 3.11 0.35
C VAL A 211 -0.17 3.48 -0.92
N ALA A 212 -0.29 2.65 -1.95
CA ALA A 212 0.57 2.69 -3.13
C ALA A 212 -0.08 3.38 -4.35
N GLY A 213 -1.38 3.71 -4.29
CA GLY A 213 -2.09 4.26 -5.43
C GLY A 213 -2.00 3.37 -6.68
N ASP A 214 -2.09 3.96 -7.84
CA ASP A 214 -2.13 3.28 -9.14
C ASP A 214 -0.81 2.70 -9.62
N VAL A 215 0.27 2.85 -8.86
CA VAL A 215 1.50 2.07 -9.06
C VAL A 215 1.25 0.57 -8.86
N LEU A 216 0.19 0.21 -8.14
CA LEU A 216 -0.20 -1.18 -7.96
C LEU A 216 -1.69 -1.38 -8.18
N ASP A 217 -2.05 -2.13 -9.22
CA ASP A 217 -3.41 -2.62 -9.48
C ASP A 217 -3.39 -4.15 -9.58
N THR A 218 -3.99 -4.82 -8.61
CA THR A 218 -3.97 -6.30 -8.57
C THR A 218 -4.95 -6.96 -9.52
N ARG A 219 -5.78 -6.19 -10.22
CA ARG A 219 -6.83 -6.67 -11.15
C ARG A 219 -6.34 -6.77 -12.58
N GLN A 220 -5.28 -6.03 -12.96
CA GLN A 220 -4.83 -5.90 -14.33
C GLN A 220 -3.34 -5.57 -14.42
N PHE A 221 -2.80 -5.56 -15.65
CA PHE A 221 -1.48 -4.99 -15.91
C PHE A 221 -1.44 -3.51 -15.53
N PRO A 222 -0.28 -3.00 -15.05
CA PRO A 222 -0.19 -1.61 -14.62
C PRO A 222 -0.57 -0.65 -15.75
N VAL A 223 -1.34 0.34 -15.41
CA VAL A 223 -1.65 1.44 -16.33
C VAL A 223 -0.44 2.37 -16.36
N ILE A 224 0.11 2.63 -17.53
CA ILE A 224 1.23 3.54 -17.73
C ILE A 224 0.76 4.67 -18.64
N ASP A 225 0.50 5.83 -18.06
CA ASP A 225 0.10 7.01 -18.81
C ASP A 225 1.33 7.76 -19.33
N VAL A 226 1.77 7.34 -20.50
CA VAL A 226 2.94 7.93 -21.14
C VAL A 226 2.74 9.43 -21.48
N GLU A 227 1.52 9.87 -21.68
CA GLU A 227 1.22 11.27 -21.98
C GLU A 227 1.29 12.17 -20.74
N ARG A 228 0.99 11.61 -19.55
CA ARG A 228 1.18 12.26 -18.25
C ARG A 228 2.53 11.91 -17.60
N GLY A 229 3.53 11.49 -18.39
CA GLY A 229 4.90 11.28 -17.93
C GLY A 229 5.19 9.92 -17.29
N GLY A 230 4.24 8.98 -17.29
CA GLY A 230 4.46 7.61 -16.86
C GLY A 230 5.42 6.84 -17.77
N SER A 231 6.13 5.87 -17.21
CA SER A 231 7.07 5.03 -17.97
C SER A 231 7.22 3.64 -17.35
N ILE A 232 7.54 2.65 -18.19
CA ILE A 232 7.78 1.29 -17.69
C ILE A 232 8.97 1.20 -16.73
N GLN A 233 10.00 2.02 -16.91
CA GLN A 233 11.15 2.05 -16.02
C GLN A 233 10.82 2.69 -14.69
N GLY A 234 10.07 3.79 -14.71
CA GLY A 234 9.58 4.44 -13.51
C GLY A 234 8.66 3.53 -12.71
N GLU A 235 7.78 2.81 -13.39
CA GLU A 235 6.88 1.80 -12.78
C GLU A 235 7.68 0.70 -12.08
N ILE A 236 8.66 0.09 -12.77
CA ILE A 236 9.52 -0.93 -12.16
C ILE A 236 10.35 -0.37 -10.99
N ALA A 237 10.84 0.87 -11.12
CA ALA A 237 11.59 1.51 -10.05
C ALA A 237 10.70 1.81 -8.83
N ALA A 238 9.45 2.22 -9.04
CA ALA A 238 8.47 2.45 -7.97
C ALA A 238 8.10 1.14 -7.27
N LEU A 239 7.79 0.08 -8.02
CA LEU A 239 7.55 -1.26 -7.48
C LEU A 239 8.78 -1.78 -6.70
N GLY A 240 9.99 -1.54 -7.19
CA GLY A 240 11.24 -1.86 -6.47
C GLY A 240 11.32 -1.13 -5.13
N ARG A 241 11.03 0.18 -5.10
CA ARG A 241 10.97 0.95 -3.84
C ARG A 241 9.89 0.45 -2.89
N LEU A 242 8.74 0.04 -3.41
CA LEU A 242 7.67 -0.52 -2.60
C LEU A 242 8.10 -1.84 -1.93
N VAL A 243 8.84 -2.70 -2.65
CA VAL A 243 9.47 -3.91 -2.09
C VAL A 243 10.47 -3.57 -0.99
N ASP A 244 11.29 -2.52 -1.19
CA ASP A 244 12.31 -2.10 -0.20
C ASP A 244 11.67 -1.49 1.07
N LEU A 245 10.50 -0.86 0.95
CA LEU A 245 9.75 -0.30 2.07
C LEU A 245 9.03 -1.36 2.88
N ALA A 246 8.49 -2.37 2.20
CA ALA A 246 7.65 -3.37 2.82
C ALA A 246 8.48 -4.44 3.56
N VAL A 247 8.12 -4.70 4.80
CA VAL A 247 8.67 -5.80 5.59
C VAL A 247 7.93 -7.09 5.21
N PRO A 248 8.65 -8.19 4.89
CA PRO A 248 7.99 -9.44 4.51
C PRO A 248 7.22 -10.06 5.68
N SER A 249 6.11 -10.69 5.35
CA SER A 249 5.33 -11.49 6.31
C SER A 249 6.03 -12.84 6.55
N VAL A 250 7.01 -12.86 7.46
CA VAL A 250 7.76 -14.06 7.82
C VAL A 250 7.43 -14.47 9.25
N PRO A 251 6.63 -15.53 9.47
CA PRO A 251 6.13 -15.90 10.82
C PRO A 251 7.22 -16.19 11.85
N VAL A 252 8.42 -16.57 11.40
CA VAL A 252 9.57 -16.85 12.28
C VAL A 252 10.31 -15.59 12.72
N VAL A 253 10.20 -14.49 11.94
CA VAL A 253 10.93 -13.23 12.15
C VAL A 253 10.05 -12.16 12.79
N THR A 254 8.79 -12.11 12.42
CA THR A 254 7.82 -11.14 12.93
C THR A 254 6.62 -11.84 13.55
N ARG A 255 6.23 -11.43 14.75
CA ARG A 255 4.98 -11.91 15.37
C ARG A 255 3.74 -11.35 14.69
N GLU A 256 3.89 -10.20 14.04
CA GLU A 256 2.85 -9.53 13.29
C GLU A 256 3.06 -9.81 11.80
N ALA A 257 1.99 -9.97 11.05
CA ALA A 257 2.05 -10.05 9.60
C ALA A 257 2.80 -8.82 9.07
N GLY A 258 3.73 -8.96 8.14
CA GLY A 258 4.56 -7.87 7.61
C GLY A 258 3.79 -6.64 7.12
N THR A 259 4.43 -5.72 6.44
CA THR A 259 3.81 -4.48 5.95
C THR A 259 2.58 -4.77 5.08
N ILE A 260 1.46 -4.11 5.36
CA ILE A 260 0.27 -4.16 4.50
C ILE A 260 0.46 -3.14 3.39
N VAL A 261 0.32 -3.60 2.16
CA VAL A 261 0.34 -2.75 0.97
C VAL A 261 -1.08 -2.62 0.43
N VAL A 262 -1.56 -1.38 0.40
CA VAL A 262 -2.88 -1.02 -0.15
C VAL A 262 -2.69 -0.55 -1.59
N PRO A 263 -3.08 -1.34 -2.60
CA PRO A 263 -3.03 -0.92 -4.00
C PRO A 263 -4.11 0.14 -4.28
N GLY A 264 -3.95 0.91 -5.35
CA GLY A 264 -5.03 1.79 -5.84
C GLY A 264 -6.30 1.00 -6.10
N HIS A 265 -6.14 -0.20 -6.64
CA HIS A 265 -7.27 -1.06 -6.98
C HIS A 265 -7.03 -2.53 -6.69
N GLY A 266 -8.10 -3.21 -6.27
CA GLY A 266 -8.11 -4.64 -6.02
C GLY A 266 -7.82 -5.01 -4.57
N ARG A 267 -7.26 -6.20 -4.33
CA ARG A 267 -7.08 -6.74 -2.98
C ARG A 267 -5.85 -6.18 -2.27
N LEU A 268 -5.87 -6.18 -0.97
CA LEU A 268 -4.68 -5.90 -0.16
C LEU A 268 -3.54 -6.87 -0.50
N CYS A 269 -2.31 -6.39 -0.37
CA CYS A 269 -1.08 -7.07 -0.70
C CYS A 269 -0.12 -7.10 0.48
N ASP A 270 0.84 -8.01 0.40
CA ASP A 270 2.07 -8.00 1.18
C ASP A 270 3.29 -7.75 0.28
N GLN A 271 4.49 -7.77 0.85
CA GLN A 271 5.73 -7.62 0.08
C GLN A 271 5.85 -8.66 -1.04
N TYR A 272 5.47 -9.91 -0.77
CA TYR A 272 5.60 -11.01 -1.73
C TYR A 272 4.74 -10.78 -2.98
N ASP A 273 3.51 -10.32 -2.80
CA ASP A 273 2.62 -9.94 -3.90
C ASP A 273 3.26 -8.85 -4.80
N VAL A 274 3.90 -7.87 -4.17
CA VAL A 274 4.59 -6.78 -4.89
C VAL A 274 5.80 -7.30 -5.67
N VAL A 275 6.57 -8.23 -5.08
CA VAL A 275 7.69 -8.89 -5.76
C VAL A 275 7.20 -9.64 -7.00
N GLU A 276 6.14 -10.47 -6.87
CA GLU A 276 5.57 -11.19 -8.03
C GLU A 276 5.10 -10.24 -9.13
N TYR A 277 4.43 -9.14 -8.74
CA TYR A 277 3.93 -8.15 -9.70
C TYR A 277 5.08 -7.44 -10.41
N ARG A 278 6.09 -6.95 -9.67
CA ARG A 278 7.29 -6.31 -10.22
C ARG A 278 8.04 -7.24 -11.18
N ASP A 279 8.22 -8.49 -10.82
CA ASP A 279 8.95 -9.46 -11.62
C ASP A 279 8.19 -9.77 -12.92
N MET A 280 6.86 -9.89 -12.86
CA MET A 280 6.00 -10.00 -14.05
C MET A 280 6.18 -8.81 -14.99
N VAL A 281 6.09 -7.58 -14.47
CA VAL A 281 6.26 -6.34 -15.25
C VAL A 281 7.66 -6.29 -15.88
N THR A 282 8.69 -6.64 -15.11
CA THR A 282 10.08 -6.68 -15.57
C THR A 282 10.29 -7.67 -16.71
N ILE A 283 9.74 -8.89 -16.58
CA ILE A 283 9.85 -9.94 -17.62
C ILE A 283 9.17 -9.49 -18.92
N ILE A 284 7.99 -8.90 -18.81
CA ILE A 284 7.26 -8.42 -20.02
C ILE A 284 8.02 -7.26 -20.68
N ARG A 285 8.52 -6.29 -19.88
CA ARG A 285 9.36 -5.20 -20.36
C ARG A 285 10.59 -5.72 -21.10
N ASP A 286 11.27 -6.72 -20.56
CA ASP A 286 12.48 -7.28 -21.16
C ASP A 286 12.20 -7.97 -22.49
N ARG A 287 11.12 -8.73 -22.58
CA ARG A 287 10.67 -9.35 -23.83
C ARG A 287 10.35 -8.31 -24.93
N VAL A 288 9.64 -7.23 -24.54
CA VAL A 288 9.35 -6.12 -25.48
C VAL A 288 10.65 -5.43 -25.92
N ARG A 289 11.55 -5.16 -24.98
CA ARG A 289 12.86 -4.55 -25.26
C ARG A 289 13.69 -5.38 -26.25
N ASP A 290 13.71 -6.69 -26.09
CA ASP A 290 14.47 -7.58 -26.99
C ASP A 290 13.87 -7.62 -28.38
N LEU A 291 12.55 -7.60 -28.53
CA LEU A 291 11.86 -7.45 -29.81
C LEU A 291 12.19 -6.10 -30.48
N ILE A 292 12.19 -5.01 -29.72
CA ILE A 292 12.62 -3.68 -30.22
C ILE A 292 14.08 -3.69 -30.70
N LYS A 293 14.99 -4.34 -29.95
CA LYS A 293 16.38 -4.50 -30.37
C LYS A 293 16.52 -5.31 -31.65
N ALA A 294 15.64 -6.28 -31.84
CA ALA A 294 15.57 -7.06 -33.10
C ALA A 294 14.89 -6.31 -34.25
N GLY A 295 14.59 -5.01 -34.09
CA GLY A 295 14.02 -4.15 -35.13
C GLY A 295 12.52 -4.37 -35.38
N ARG A 296 11.79 -5.02 -34.45
CA ARG A 296 10.36 -5.29 -34.62
C ARG A 296 9.52 -4.03 -34.43
N SER A 297 8.59 -3.83 -35.34
CA SER A 297 7.57 -2.79 -35.23
C SER A 297 6.59 -3.07 -34.09
N LEU A 298 5.84 -2.05 -33.65
CA LEU A 298 4.80 -2.22 -32.62
C LEU A 298 3.80 -3.33 -32.95
N THR A 299 3.37 -3.40 -34.23
CA THR A 299 2.44 -4.44 -34.69
C THR A 299 3.02 -5.84 -34.53
N GLU A 300 4.30 -6.03 -34.90
CA GLU A 300 4.99 -7.31 -34.72
C GLU A 300 5.22 -7.65 -33.26
N VAL A 301 5.52 -6.65 -32.40
CA VAL A 301 5.66 -6.83 -30.94
C VAL A 301 4.35 -7.30 -30.32
N LYS A 302 3.22 -6.67 -30.66
CA LYS A 302 1.88 -7.12 -30.22
C LYS A 302 1.57 -8.54 -30.71
N ALA A 303 1.87 -8.85 -31.95
CA ALA A 303 1.67 -10.19 -32.54
C ALA A 303 2.53 -11.27 -31.85
N ALA A 304 3.70 -10.92 -31.33
CA ALA A 304 4.58 -11.83 -30.59
C ALA A 304 4.07 -12.17 -29.18
N GLN A 305 3.03 -11.49 -28.69
CA GLN A 305 2.38 -11.73 -27.39
C GLN A 305 3.35 -11.81 -26.19
N PRO A 306 4.18 -10.78 -25.92
CA PRO A 306 5.21 -10.84 -24.88
C PRO A 306 4.63 -11.06 -23.46
N ALA A 307 3.36 -10.75 -23.21
CA ALA A 307 2.67 -10.96 -21.94
C ALA A 307 1.94 -12.31 -21.82
N LYS A 308 2.05 -13.22 -22.81
CA LYS A 308 1.23 -14.44 -22.93
C LYS A 308 1.10 -15.26 -21.65
N GLY A 309 2.16 -15.39 -20.83
CA GLY A 309 2.11 -16.19 -19.59
C GLY A 309 1.29 -15.56 -18.46
N TYR A 310 0.93 -14.29 -18.57
CA TYR A 310 0.31 -13.50 -17.51
C TYR A 310 -1.11 -13.00 -17.84
N VAL A 311 -1.54 -13.17 -19.10
CA VAL A 311 -2.84 -12.69 -19.60
C VAL A 311 -4.01 -13.28 -18.83
N GLY A 312 -3.91 -14.54 -18.38
CA GLY A 312 -4.99 -15.19 -17.62
C GLY A 312 -5.29 -14.55 -16.28
N ARG A 313 -4.28 -13.87 -15.67
CA ARG A 313 -4.43 -13.22 -14.36
C ARG A 313 -4.64 -11.71 -14.47
N TYR A 314 -3.93 -11.04 -15.38
CA TYR A 314 -3.86 -9.58 -15.45
C TYR A 314 -4.35 -9.00 -16.79
N GLY A 315 -4.60 -9.85 -17.78
CA GLY A 315 -4.93 -9.39 -19.13
C GLY A 315 -6.39 -9.06 -19.32
N ASN A 316 -6.65 -7.95 -20.02
CA ASN A 316 -7.97 -7.54 -20.49
C ASN A 316 -7.97 -7.49 -22.01
N GLN A 317 -9.05 -7.99 -22.64
CA GLN A 317 -9.24 -7.92 -24.09
C GLN A 317 -10.13 -6.74 -24.49
N VAL A 318 -10.93 -6.24 -23.55
CA VAL A 318 -11.91 -5.17 -23.74
C VAL A 318 -11.78 -4.13 -22.65
N GLY A 319 -12.35 -2.95 -22.87
CA GLY A 319 -12.33 -1.88 -21.89
C GLY A 319 -11.28 -0.81 -22.16
N PRO A 320 -11.11 0.14 -21.23
CA PRO A 320 -10.22 1.29 -21.42
C PRO A 320 -8.74 0.91 -21.39
N TRP A 321 -8.38 -0.18 -20.69
CA TRP A 321 -7.00 -0.67 -20.58
C TRP A 321 -6.92 -2.15 -20.95
N THR A 322 -6.35 -2.42 -22.13
CA THR A 322 -6.20 -3.78 -22.66
C THR A 322 -4.74 -4.23 -22.62
N THR A 323 -4.52 -5.54 -22.72
CA THR A 323 -3.17 -6.12 -22.86
C THR A 323 -2.38 -5.44 -23.98
N ASP A 324 -3.02 -5.16 -25.13
CA ASP A 324 -2.38 -4.49 -26.27
C ASP A 324 -2.00 -3.05 -25.96
N ARG A 325 -2.80 -2.32 -25.17
CA ARG A 325 -2.44 -0.96 -24.70
C ARG A 325 -1.28 -0.98 -23.75
N PHE A 326 -1.23 -1.95 -22.83
CA PHE A 326 -0.09 -2.13 -21.93
C PHE A 326 1.21 -2.39 -22.73
N ILE A 327 1.19 -3.30 -23.71
CA ILE A 327 2.35 -3.57 -24.57
C ILE A 327 2.74 -2.32 -25.37
N GLU A 328 1.78 -1.56 -25.87
CA GLU A 328 2.03 -0.29 -26.57
C GLU A 328 2.68 0.74 -25.65
N ALA A 329 2.20 0.89 -24.41
CA ALA A 329 2.80 1.80 -23.43
C ALA A 329 4.26 1.44 -23.13
N ILE A 330 4.57 0.14 -22.96
CA ILE A 330 5.95 -0.34 -22.82
C ILE A 330 6.78 0.03 -24.06
N TYR A 331 6.28 -0.27 -25.24
CA TYR A 331 6.99 0.00 -26.49
C TYR A 331 7.31 1.50 -26.65
N ARG A 332 6.30 2.38 -26.42
CA ARG A 332 6.45 3.84 -26.52
C ARG A 332 7.42 4.37 -25.46
N SER A 333 7.34 3.87 -24.25
CA SER A 333 8.23 4.23 -23.15
C SER A 333 9.69 3.92 -23.50
N LEU A 334 9.97 2.69 -23.99
CA LEU A 334 11.32 2.26 -24.39
C LEU A 334 11.85 2.98 -25.65
N ALA A 335 10.96 3.43 -26.54
CA ALA A 335 11.35 4.18 -27.73
C ALA A 335 11.78 5.61 -27.39
N ARG A 336 11.13 6.28 -26.43
CA ARG A 336 11.47 7.63 -25.96
C ARG A 336 12.84 7.72 -25.30
N GLU A 337 13.33 6.65 -24.68
CA GLU A 337 14.67 6.63 -24.05
C GLU A 337 15.84 6.61 -25.04
N LYS A 338 15.57 6.29 -26.30
CA LYS A 338 16.61 6.25 -27.37
C LYS A 338 16.74 7.57 -28.11
N SER A 339 15.81 8.51 -27.90
CA SER A 339 15.80 9.84 -28.52
C SER A 339 16.40 10.88 -27.57
#